data_5cf31da51ee21686701f0705a3a72ac0
#
_entry.id   5cf31da51ee21686701f0705a3a72ac0
#
_cell.length_a   1.000
_cell.length_b   1.000
_cell.length_c   1.000
_cell.angle_alpha   90.00
_cell.angle_beta   90.00
_cell.angle_gamma   90.00
#
_symmetry.space_group_name_H-M   'P 1'
#
loop_
_entity.id
_entity.type
_entity.pdbx_description
1 polymer ?
#
loop_
_entity_poly.entity_id
_entity_poly.type
_entity_poly.pdbx_seq_one_letter_code
_entity_poly.pdbx_strand_id
1 'polypeptide(L)'
;MKLKLFLLEKYPADIGLPGYATGSSAGFDLRSVECVVIKPNETKLVHLGIKSIIEKGYEVQLRSRSGLALKKSVFLMNGIGTIDADYRDEWGAIIHNAGSEDFVIDIGDRVAQAVVCALPKVDIERIRGDIGYEEGNDRKGGFGSTGIK
;
A
#
# COMPACT_ATOMS: atom_id res chain seq x y z
N MET A 1 4.88 -8.51 17.91
CA MET A 1 3.67 -8.46 17.06
C MET A 1 3.61 -9.70 16.19
N LYS A 2 2.41 -10.29 16.01
CA LYS A 2 2.17 -11.39 15.07
C LYS A 2 1.18 -10.94 14.00
N LEU A 3 1.56 -11.05 12.74
CA LEU A 3 0.65 -10.91 11.60
C LEU A 3 0.22 -12.34 11.18
N LYS A 4 -1.09 -12.62 11.23
CA LYS A 4 -1.64 -13.88 10.74
C LYS A 4 -2.23 -13.64 9.36
N LEU A 5 -1.76 -14.39 8.37
CA LEU A 5 -2.30 -14.37 7.01
C LEU A 5 -3.12 -15.65 6.78
N PHE A 6 -4.31 -15.49 6.22
CA PHE A 6 -5.19 -16.56 5.79
C PHE A 6 -5.17 -16.58 4.26
N LEU A 7 -4.73 -17.68 3.70
CA LEU A 7 -4.75 -17.89 2.26
C LEU A 7 -6.16 -18.34 1.86
N LEU A 8 -6.72 -17.68 0.86
CA LEU A 8 -7.98 -18.10 0.27
C LEU A 8 -7.76 -19.30 -0.66
N GLU A 9 -8.82 -20.06 -0.96
CA GLU A 9 -8.76 -21.26 -1.81
C GLU A 9 -8.12 -20.99 -3.18
N LYS A 10 -8.35 -19.78 -3.73
CA LYS A 10 -7.74 -19.35 -5.00
C LYS A 10 -6.26 -18.99 -4.92
N TYR A 11 -5.64 -19.00 -3.71
CA TYR A 11 -4.21 -18.70 -3.56
C TYR A 11 -3.40 -19.91 -4.04
N PRO A 12 -2.56 -19.77 -5.09
CA PRO A 12 -1.85 -20.89 -5.67
C PRO A 12 -0.83 -21.48 -4.69
N ALA A 13 -0.84 -22.80 -4.54
CA ALA A 13 0.01 -23.50 -3.57
C ALA A 13 1.52 -23.40 -3.89
N ASP A 14 1.86 -23.19 -5.15
CA ASP A 14 3.22 -23.15 -5.69
C ASP A 14 3.91 -21.80 -5.58
N ILE A 15 3.16 -20.71 -5.33
CA ILE A 15 3.77 -19.35 -5.23
C ILE A 15 4.34 -19.00 -3.85
N GLY A 16 4.21 -19.89 -2.88
CA GLY A 16 4.71 -19.72 -1.52
C GLY A 16 3.99 -18.64 -0.72
N LEU A 17 4.26 -18.57 0.57
CA LEU A 17 3.69 -17.55 1.47
C LEU A 17 4.35 -16.19 1.23
N PRO A 18 3.60 -15.07 1.39
CA PRO A 18 4.22 -13.76 1.50
C PRO A 18 5.25 -13.73 2.65
N GLY A 19 6.44 -13.26 2.35
CA GLY A 19 7.53 -13.23 3.32
C GLY A 19 8.64 -12.26 2.94
N TYR A 20 9.47 -11.91 3.92
CA TYR A 20 10.62 -11.04 3.73
C TYR A 20 11.70 -11.72 2.89
N ALA A 21 12.24 -11.01 1.92
CA ALA A 21 13.33 -11.51 1.08
C ALA A 21 14.65 -11.68 1.85
N THR A 22 14.90 -10.80 2.84
CA THR A 22 16.08 -10.82 3.73
C THR A 22 15.66 -10.46 5.15
N GLY A 23 16.51 -10.77 6.12
CA GLY A 23 16.27 -10.39 7.53
C GLY A 23 16.23 -8.88 7.80
N SER A 24 16.70 -8.07 6.86
CA SER A 24 16.70 -6.60 6.95
C SER A 24 15.68 -5.93 6.03
N SER A 25 14.85 -6.71 5.31
CA SER A 25 13.81 -6.16 4.46
C SER A 25 12.73 -5.49 5.32
N ALA A 26 12.35 -4.26 4.96
CA ALA A 26 11.27 -3.54 5.61
C ALA A 26 9.87 -4.00 5.15
N GLY A 27 9.77 -4.54 3.93
CA GLY A 27 8.54 -5.01 3.34
C GLY A 27 8.69 -6.41 2.74
N PHE A 28 7.55 -7.03 2.48
CA PHE A 28 7.46 -8.31 1.77
C PHE A 28 6.56 -8.19 0.55
N ASP A 29 6.91 -8.93 -0.52
CA ASP A 29 6.19 -8.87 -1.78
C ASP A 29 4.81 -9.51 -1.68
N LEU A 30 3.84 -8.88 -2.37
CA LEU A 30 2.48 -9.37 -2.56
C LEU A 30 2.29 -9.76 -4.03
N ARG A 31 1.68 -10.93 -4.23
CA ARG A 31 1.51 -11.54 -5.54
C ARG A 31 0.06 -11.54 -5.98
N SER A 32 -0.16 -11.41 -7.28
CA SER A 32 -1.48 -11.61 -7.90
C SER A 32 -1.91 -13.08 -7.83
N VAL A 33 -3.19 -13.31 -7.59
CA VAL A 33 -3.82 -14.64 -7.69
C VAL A 33 -4.66 -14.80 -8.96
N GLU A 34 -4.58 -13.82 -9.85
CA GLU A 34 -5.35 -13.77 -11.09
C GLU A 34 -4.52 -13.20 -12.24
N CYS A 35 -4.92 -13.53 -13.48
CA CYS A 35 -4.38 -12.91 -14.68
C CYS A 35 -5.19 -11.64 -14.98
N VAL A 36 -4.49 -10.50 -15.13
CA VAL A 36 -5.13 -9.20 -15.38
C VAL A 36 -4.34 -8.45 -16.45
N VAL A 37 -5.05 -7.88 -17.44
CA VAL A 37 -4.46 -6.92 -18.37
C VAL A 37 -4.94 -5.52 -17.99
N ILE A 38 -4.02 -4.60 -17.75
CA ILE A 38 -4.32 -3.19 -17.46
C ILE A 38 -3.84 -2.35 -18.64
N LYS A 39 -4.78 -1.76 -19.35
CA LYS A 39 -4.50 -0.91 -20.52
C LYS A 39 -3.83 0.41 -20.10
N PRO A 40 -3.18 1.14 -21.04
CA PRO A 40 -2.70 2.50 -20.79
C PRO A 40 -3.78 3.39 -20.17
N ASN A 41 -3.40 4.10 -19.09
CA ASN A 41 -4.28 4.98 -18.29
C ASN A 41 -5.46 4.26 -17.61
N GLU A 42 -5.46 2.94 -17.53
CA GLU A 42 -6.47 2.16 -16.81
C GLU A 42 -6.04 1.89 -15.36
N THR A 43 -7.03 1.81 -14.47
CA THR A 43 -6.86 1.38 -13.08
C THR A 43 -7.71 0.14 -12.83
N LYS A 44 -7.10 -0.88 -12.23
CA LYS A 44 -7.80 -2.11 -11.81
C LYS A 44 -7.47 -2.50 -10.39
N LEU A 45 -8.44 -3.12 -9.73
CA LEU A 45 -8.22 -3.86 -8.51
C LEU A 45 -7.64 -5.22 -8.87
N VAL A 46 -6.47 -5.56 -8.30
CA VAL A 46 -5.82 -6.85 -8.45
C VAL A 46 -5.93 -7.60 -7.12
N HIS A 47 -6.54 -8.76 -7.16
CA HIS A 47 -6.77 -9.60 -5.99
C HIS A 47 -5.49 -10.30 -5.53
N LEU A 48 -5.27 -10.35 -4.21
CA LEU A 48 -4.06 -10.93 -3.61
C LEU A 48 -4.29 -12.28 -2.92
N GLY A 49 -5.54 -12.75 -2.85
CA GLY A 49 -5.89 -14.06 -2.32
C GLY A 49 -5.62 -14.25 -0.84
N ILE A 50 -5.47 -13.16 -0.08
CA ILE A 50 -5.15 -13.22 1.35
C ILE A 50 -6.08 -12.35 2.17
N LYS A 51 -6.35 -12.79 3.41
CA LYS A 51 -6.99 -12.03 4.50
C LYS A 51 -6.05 -12.01 5.70
N SER A 52 -6.29 -11.14 6.67
CA SER A 52 -5.41 -11.04 7.83
C SER A 52 -6.13 -10.86 9.16
N ILE A 53 -5.37 -11.19 10.21
CA ILE A 53 -5.57 -10.66 11.56
C ILE A 53 -4.31 -9.88 11.93
N ILE A 54 -4.48 -8.58 12.10
CA ILE A 54 -3.44 -7.64 12.51
C ILE A 54 -3.66 -7.33 13.99
N GLU A 55 -2.60 -7.27 14.76
CA GLU A 55 -2.64 -6.90 16.18
C GLU A 55 -3.02 -5.43 16.33
N LYS A 56 -3.90 -5.10 17.30
CA LYS A 56 -4.31 -3.72 17.59
C LYS A 56 -3.08 -2.84 17.87
N GLY A 57 -3.07 -1.64 17.31
CA GLY A 57 -1.94 -0.71 17.36
C GLY A 57 -0.96 -0.86 16.19
N TYR A 58 -1.35 -1.66 15.19
CA TYR A 58 -0.62 -1.79 13.93
C TYR A 58 -1.56 -1.73 12.74
N GLU A 59 -0.99 -1.37 11.59
CA GLU A 59 -1.59 -1.49 10.27
C GLU A 59 -0.64 -2.21 9.31
N VAL A 60 -1.14 -2.63 8.16
CA VAL A 60 -0.29 -3.02 7.03
C VAL A 60 -0.50 -2.03 5.89
N GLN A 61 0.59 -1.44 5.42
CA GLN A 61 0.59 -0.55 4.27
C GLN A 61 0.95 -1.32 3.01
N LEU A 62 0.09 -1.25 1.99
CA LEU A 62 0.40 -1.69 0.65
C LEU A 62 1.09 -0.54 -0.08
N ARG A 63 2.27 -0.81 -0.64
CA ARG A 63 3.10 0.18 -1.33
C ARG A 63 3.47 -0.30 -2.73
N SER A 64 3.67 0.66 -3.64
CA SER A 64 4.18 0.37 -4.97
C SER A 64 5.55 -0.27 -4.91
N ARG A 65 5.86 -1.12 -5.89
CA ARG A 65 7.21 -1.65 -6.09
C ARG A 65 8.00 -0.70 -6.99
N SER A 66 9.18 -0.29 -6.54
CA SER A 66 10.05 0.65 -7.25
C SER A 66 10.38 0.17 -8.68
N GLY A 67 10.59 -1.14 -8.85
CA GLY A 67 10.88 -1.71 -10.16
C GLY A 67 9.74 -1.61 -11.17
N LEU A 68 8.48 -1.75 -10.73
CA LEU A 68 7.31 -1.55 -11.58
C LEU A 68 7.10 -0.07 -11.89
N ALA A 69 7.21 0.79 -10.89
CA ALA A 69 7.06 2.22 -11.06
C ALA A 69 8.10 2.79 -12.05
N LEU A 70 9.38 2.45 -11.88
CA LEU A 70 10.46 2.99 -12.70
C LEU A 70 10.48 2.41 -14.14
N LYS A 71 10.31 1.08 -14.26
CA LYS A 71 10.54 0.40 -15.56
C LYS A 71 9.27 0.24 -16.41
N LYS A 72 8.09 0.31 -15.78
CA LYS A 72 6.81 0.04 -16.43
C LYS A 72 5.79 1.18 -16.26
N SER A 73 6.11 2.20 -15.45
CA SER A 73 5.16 3.28 -15.09
C SER A 73 3.89 2.74 -14.43
N VAL A 74 4.01 1.64 -13.66
CA VAL A 74 2.90 0.97 -12.99
C VAL A 74 3.05 1.12 -11.48
N PHE A 75 1.99 1.58 -10.82
CA PHE A 75 2.01 1.90 -9.39
C PHE A 75 0.62 1.77 -8.75
N LEU A 76 0.57 1.84 -7.41
CA LEU A 76 -0.69 1.91 -6.68
C LEU A 76 -1.34 3.28 -6.86
N MET A 77 -2.56 3.32 -7.39
CA MET A 77 -3.30 4.56 -7.69
C MET A 77 -3.62 5.38 -6.43
N ASN A 78 -3.84 4.72 -5.32
CA ASN A 78 -4.07 5.38 -4.02
C ASN A 78 -2.78 5.76 -3.27
N GLY A 79 -1.60 5.60 -3.90
CA GLY A 79 -0.30 5.87 -3.30
C GLY A 79 0.08 4.85 -2.23
N ILE A 80 -0.65 4.80 -1.14
CA ILE A 80 -0.55 3.80 -0.06
C ILE A 80 -1.93 3.19 0.15
N GLY A 81 -2.03 1.85 0.10
CA GLY A 81 -3.20 1.11 0.54
C GLY A 81 -3.08 0.82 2.04
N THR A 82 -4.11 1.11 2.81
CA THR A 82 -4.15 0.85 4.25
C THR A 82 -4.98 -0.38 4.54
N ILE A 83 -4.41 -1.32 5.29
CA ILE A 83 -5.12 -2.48 5.82
C ILE A 83 -5.20 -2.31 7.33
N ASP A 84 -6.38 -2.01 7.81
CA ASP A 84 -6.67 -1.79 9.22
C ASP A 84 -6.62 -3.09 10.03
N ALA A 85 -6.41 -2.97 11.34
CA ALA A 85 -6.36 -4.12 12.24
C ALA A 85 -7.67 -4.92 12.28
N ASP A 86 -8.81 -4.29 11.98
CA ASP A 86 -10.14 -4.90 11.94
C ASP A 86 -10.67 -5.19 10.53
N TYR A 87 -9.89 -4.93 9.48
CA TYR A 87 -10.24 -5.31 8.11
C TYR A 87 -10.20 -6.83 7.95
N ARG A 88 -11.31 -7.42 7.49
CA ARG A 88 -11.52 -8.88 7.41
C ARG A 88 -11.75 -9.41 6.01
N ASP A 89 -11.79 -8.53 5.01
CA ASP A 89 -11.97 -8.93 3.63
C ASP A 89 -10.62 -9.21 2.93
N GLU A 90 -10.71 -9.66 1.70
CA GLU A 90 -9.54 -9.95 0.88
C GLU A 90 -8.73 -8.69 0.60
N TRP A 91 -7.42 -8.80 0.69
CA TRP A 91 -6.53 -7.73 0.28
C TRP A 91 -6.53 -7.59 -1.24
N GLY A 92 -6.54 -6.33 -1.68
CA GLY A 92 -6.47 -5.98 -3.09
C GLY A 92 -5.53 -4.81 -3.32
N ALA A 93 -4.83 -4.86 -4.45
CA ALA A 93 -3.96 -3.79 -4.92
C ALA A 93 -4.65 -2.99 -6.03
N ILE A 94 -4.85 -1.69 -5.83
CA ILE A 94 -5.43 -0.79 -6.84
C ILE A 94 -4.28 -0.35 -7.76
N ILE A 95 -4.09 -1.03 -8.87
CA ILE A 95 -2.97 -0.83 -9.79
C ILE A 95 -3.37 0.09 -10.94
N HIS A 96 -2.55 1.10 -11.20
CA HIS A 96 -2.67 2.01 -12.34
C HIS A 96 -1.51 1.80 -13.31
N ASN A 97 -1.83 1.75 -14.59
CA ASN A 97 -0.86 1.72 -15.68
C ASN A 97 -0.77 3.12 -16.34
N ALA A 98 0.26 3.88 -15.99
CA ALA A 98 0.57 5.17 -16.63
C ALA A 98 1.53 5.03 -17.82
N GLY A 99 1.86 3.80 -18.23
CA GLY A 99 2.66 3.50 -19.41
C GLY A 99 1.86 3.63 -20.70
N SER A 100 2.54 3.40 -21.84
CA SER A 100 1.96 3.48 -23.19
C SER A 100 1.54 2.13 -23.76
N GLU A 101 1.84 1.03 -23.07
CA GLU A 101 1.56 -0.35 -23.51
C GLU A 101 0.68 -1.06 -22.46
N ASP A 102 -0.01 -2.10 -22.90
CA ASP A 102 -0.75 -2.98 -21.99
C ASP A 102 0.20 -3.58 -20.95
N PHE A 103 -0.19 -3.51 -19.69
CA PHE A 103 0.52 -4.18 -18.59
C PHE A 103 -0.18 -5.48 -18.26
N VAL A 104 0.47 -6.59 -18.57
CA VAL A 104 -0.04 -7.93 -18.29
C VAL A 104 0.50 -8.38 -16.92
N ILE A 105 -0.40 -8.86 -16.08
CA ILE A 105 -0.10 -9.47 -14.78
C ILE A 105 -0.53 -10.94 -14.89
N ASP A 106 0.40 -11.83 -14.61
CA ASP A 106 0.13 -13.26 -14.50
C ASP A 106 -0.02 -13.68 -13.03
N ILE A 107 -0.64 -14.84 -12.81
CA ILE A 107 -0.72 -15.44 -11.47
C ILE A 107 0.70 -15.63 -10.91
N GLY A 108 0.89 -15.19 -9.66
CA GLY A 108 2.20 -15.25 -9.00
C GLY A 108 3.09 -14.03 -9.21
N ASP A 109 2.74 -13.12 -10.11
CA ASP A 109 3.48 -11.88 -10.30
C ASP A 109 3.43 -11.00 -9.06
N ARG A 110 4.57 -10.40 -8.73
CA ARG A 110 4.71 -9.47 -7.60
C ARG A 110 4.22 -8.10 -8.01
N VAL A 111 3.05 -7.71 -7.53
CA VAL A 111 2.35 -6.48 -7.96
C VAL A 111 2.46 -5.32 -6.96
N ALA A 112 2.69 -5.64 -5.69
CA ALA A 112 2.84 -4.68 -4.60
C ALA A 112 3.81 -5.21 -3.55
N GLN A 113 4.08 -4.41 -2.52
CA GLN A 113 4.77 -4.84 -1.31
C GLN A 113 3.99 -4.38 -0.08
N ALA A 114 4.06 -5.17 1.00
CA ALA A 114 3.45 -4.87 2.28
C ALA A 114 4.49 -4.45 3.30
N VAL A 115 4.20 -3.40 4.08
CA VAL A 115 5.02 -2.95 5.20
C VAL A 115 4.14 -2.86 6.43
N VAL A 116 4.57 -3.47 7.53
CA VAL A 116 3.87 -3.39 8.82
C VAL A 116 4.30 -2.12 9.53
N CYS A 117 3.33 -1.32 9.98
CA CYS A 117 3.56 -0.06 10.67
C CYS A 117 2.89 -0.08 12.04
N ALA A 118 3.60 0.41 13.06
CA ALA A 118 3.04 0.68 14.38
C ALA A 118 2.29 2.01 14.33
N LEU A 119 1.12 2.05 14.99
CA LEU A 119 0.29 3.24 15.06
C LEU A 119 0.37 3.86 16.45
N PRO A 120 0.70 5.15 16.56
CA PRO A 120 0.55 5.86 17.83
C PRO A 120 -0.94 5.98 18.17
N LYS A 121 -1.27 5.88 19.45
CA LYS A 121 -2.62 6.21 19.90
C LYS A 121 -2.79 7.73 19.84
N VAL A 122 -3.77 8.19 19.08
CA VAL A 122 -4.08 9.61 18.91
C VAL A 122 -5.53 9.85 19.35
N ASP A 123 -5.73 10.78 20.27
CA ASP A 123 -7.03 11.28 20.62
C ASP A 123 -7.29 12.58 19.82
N ILE A 124 -8.36 12.60 19.03
CA ILE A 124 -8.74 13.76 18.21
C ILE A 124 -9.77 14.56 18.96
N GLU A 125 -9.40 15.77 19.36
CA GLU A 125 -10.30 16.71 20.02
C GLU A 125 -10.78 17.78 19.04
N ARG A 126 -12.08 18.09 19.09
CA ARG A 126 -12.67 19.17 18.32
C ARG A 126 -12.61 20.47 19.10
N ILE A 127 -11.76 21.39 18.67
CA ILE A 127 -11.72 22.75 19.19
C ILE A 127 -12.49 23.68 18.23
N ARG A 128 -13.33 24.56 18.78
CA ARG A 128 -14.00 25.63 18.02
C ARG A 128 -13.28 26.94 18.29
N GLY A 129 -12.97 27.69 17.23
CA GLY A 129 -12.26 28.94 17.30
C GLY A 129 -11.01 28.96 16.44
N ASP A 130 -10.24 30.01 16.57
CA ASP A 130 -9.00 30.17 15.85
C ASP A 130 -7.85 29.49 16.60
N ILE A 131 -6.90 28.92 15.87
CA ILE A 131 -5.65 28.42 16.46
C ILE A 131 -4.87 29.66 16.91
N GLY A 132 -4.63 29.79 18.21
CA GLY A 132 -3.86 30.91 18.76
C GLY A 132 -2.49 31.01 18.08
N TYR A 133 -2.13 32.23 17.72
CA TYR A 133 -0.87 32.54 17.09
C TYR A 133 0.24 32.62 18.15
N GLU A 134 1.21 31.70 18.08
CA GLU A 134 2.44 31.80 18.88
C GLU A 134 3.54 32.42 18.02
N GLU A 135 4.01 33.61 18.42
CA GLU A 135 5.06 34.35 17.70
C GLU A 135 6.34 33.46 17.60
N GLY A 136 6.83 33.27 16.38
CA GLY A 136 8.00 32.42 16.10
C GLY A 136 7.71 30.98 15.72
N ASN A 137 6.50 30.47 15.92
CA ASN A 137 6.12 29.09 15.60
C ASN A 137 5.25 28.96 14.33
N ASP A 138 4.94 30.09 13.67
CA ASP A 138 4.16 30.06 12.44
C ASP A 138 5.07 29.95 11.20
N ARG A 139 5.01 28.80 10.54
CA ARG A 139 5.56 28.63 9.22
C ARG A 139 4.66 29.27 8.18
N LYS A 140 4.69 30.56 8.00
CA LYS A 140 3.91 31.24 6.94
C LYS A 140 4.12 30.58 5.58
N GLY A 141 3.02 30.17 4.94
CA GLY A 141 3.00 29.62 3.59
C GLY A 141 2.96 28.09 3.53
N GLY A 142 2.58 27.58 2.38
CA GLY A 142 2.47 26.17 2.02
C GLY A 142 2.53 26.03 0.49
N PHE A 143 2.27 24.82 -0.03
CA PHE A 143 2.13 24.54 -1.46
C PHE A 143 3.23 25.13 -2.36
N GLY A 144 4.50 24.97 -1.94
CA GLY A 144 5.64 25.47 -2.72
C GLY A 144 6.06 26.90 -2.42
N SER A 145 5.61 27.52 -1.31
CA SER A 145 6.01 28.87 -0.89
C SER A 145 7.53 29.03 -0.71
N THR A 146 8.29 27.94 -0.57
CA THR A 146 9.76 27.92 -0.47
C THR A 146 10.45 27.81 -1.85
N GLY A 147 9.68 27.73 -2.94
CA GLY A 147 10.21 27.59 -4.30
C GLY A 147 10.72 26.18 -4.62
N ILE A 148 11.23 26.02 -5.84
CA ILE A 148 11.82 24.77 -6.34
C ILE A 148 13.36 24.85 -6.33
N LYS A 149 13.94 26.00 -6.09
CA LYS A 149 15.39 26.25 -6.03
C LYS A 149 15.74 26.95 -4.74
#